data_f2384fff2b640b931e1f3202699ce7d9
#
_entry.id   f2384fff2b640b931e1f3202699ce7d9
#
_cell.length_a   1.000
_cell.length_b   1.000
_cell.length_c   1.000
_cell.angle_alpha   90.00
_cell.angle_beta   90.00
_cell.angle_gamma   90.00
#
_symmetry.space_group_name_H-M   'P 1'
#
loop_
_entity.id
_entity.type
_entity.pdbx_description
1 polymer ?
#
loop_
_entity_poly.entity_id
_entity_poly.type
_entity_poly.pdbx_seq_one_letter_code
_entity_poly.pdbx_strand_id
1 'polypeptide(L)' 'MSRPIYEIAADIRRDWKKINYAAKPYLEAMAALNTIDDKYYWDDAKSVVLYFLANAGTWRGDTAKRIKAELKEMAK' A
#
# COMPACT_ATOMS: atom_id res chain seq x y z
N MET A 1 -12.54 -5.58 10.35
CA MET A 1 -11.18 -5.92 10.75
C MET A 1 -10.22 -5.80 9.58
N SER A 2 -9.11 -5.12 9.78
CA SER A 2 -8.18 -4.85 8.71
C SER A 2 -7.26 -6.05 8.46
N ARG A 3 -6.93 -6.28 7.19
CA ARG A 3 -5.96 -7.30 6.81
C ARG A 3 -4.55 -6.82 7.13
N PRO A 4 -3.58 -7.71 7.32
CA PRO A 4 -2.19 -7.28 7.41
C PRO A 4 -1.77 -6.51 6.16
N ILE A 5 -0.94 -5.50 6.35
CA ILE A 5 -0.51 -4.68 5.21
C ILE A 5 0.26 -5.51 4.18
N TYR A 6 1.03 -6.50 4.62
CA TYR A 6 1.77 -7.35 3.67
C TYR A 6 0.84 -8.17 2.77
N GLU A 7 -0.35 -8.54 3.24
CA GLU A 7 -1.34 -9.21 2.40
C GLU A 7 -1.89 -8.26 1.34
N ILE A 8 -2.16 -7.03 1.74
CA ILE A 8 -2.62 -6.00 0.81
C ILE A 8 -1.55 -5.76 -0.26
N ALA A 9 -0.29 -5.69 0.14
CA ALA A 9 0.81 -5.53 -0.81
C ALA A 9 0.87 -6.66 -1.83
N ALA A 10 0.63 -7.90 -1.38
CA ALA A 10 0.60 -9.05 -2.29
C ALA A 10 -0.53 -8.93 -3.31
N ASP A 11 -1.70 -8.48 -2.87
CA ASP A 11 -2.83 -8.27 -3.78
C ASP A 11 -2.53 -7.18 -4.80
N ILE A 12 -1.89 -6.10 -4.36
CA ILE A 12 -1.50 -5.02 -5.26
C ILE A 12 -0.57 -5.54 -6.35
N ARG A 13 0.43 -6.34 -5.98
CA ARG A 13 1.38 -6.91 -6.95
C ARG A 13 0.70 -7.81 -7.96
N ARG A 14 -0.32 -8.55 -7.54
CA ARG A 14 -1.04 -9.43 -8.46
C ARG A 14 -1.90 -8.66 -9.46
N ASP A 15 -2.47 -7.53 -9.03
CA ASP A 15 -3.38 -6.76 -9.87
C ASP A 15 -2.66 -5.70 -10.71
N TRP A 16 -1.70 -5.02 -10.13
CA TRP A 16 -1.01 -3.90 -10.78
C TRP A 16 0.23 -4.41 -11.52
N LYS A 17 0.07 -4.72 -12.80
CA LYS A 17 1.15 -5.34 -13.59
C LYS A 17 2.28 -4.38 -13.94
N LYS A 18 1.95 -3.13 -14.19
CA LYS A 18 2.95 -2.11 -14.54
C LYS A 18 3.11 -1.12 -13.40
N ILE A 19 3.69 -1.60 -12.32
CA ILE A 19 3.84 -0.79 -11.12
C ILE A 19 4.70 0.44 -11.41
N ASN A 20 4.16 1.62 -11.05
CA ASN A 20 4.88 2.88 -11.19
C ASN A 20 6.20 2.79 -10.43
N TYR A 21 7.27 3.18 -11.09
CA TYR A 21 8.60 3.14 -10.50
C TYR A 21 8.66 3.87 -9.14
N ALA A 22 7.99 5.02 -9.04
CA ALA A 22 7.97 5.79 -7.80
C ALA A 22 7.20 5.12 -6.67
N ALA A 23 6.31 4.18 -6.98
CA ALA A 23 5.54 3.45 -5.97
C ALA A 23 6.25 2.21 -5.46
N LYS A 24 7.22 1.68 -6.22
CA LYS A 24 7.88 0.42 -5.88
C LYS A 24 8.53 0.39 -4.50
N PRO A 25 9.32 1.40 -4.09
CA PRO A 25 9.93 1.36 -2.76
C PRO A 25 8.90 1.28 -1.63
N TYR A 26 7.79 1.98 -1.79
CA TYR A 26 6.74 1.97 -0.77
C TYR A 26 6.00 0.66 -0.75
N LEU A 27 5.80 0.05 -1.91
CA LEU A 27 5.17 -1.26 -1.99
C LEU A 27 6.05 -2.33 -1.33
N GLU A 28 7.36 -2.26 -1.54
CA GLU A 28 8.30 -3.17 -0.90
C GLU A 28 8.28 -3.00 0.61
N ALA A 29 8.22 -1.76 1.08
CA ALA A 29 8.11 -1.48 2.51
C ALA A 29 6.81 -2.05 3.08
N MET A 30 5.70 -1.89 2.36
CA MET A 30 4.41 -2.43 2.78
C MET A 30 4.44 -3.95 2.90
N ALA A 31 5.22 -4.62 2.07
CA ALA A 31 5.34 -6.08 2.12
C ALA A 31 6.03 -6.55 3.42
N ALA A 32 6.70 -5.65 4.12
CA ALA A 32 7.35 -5.96 5.39
C ALA A 32 6.55 -5.50 6.61
N LEU A 33 5.37 -4.90 6.38
CA LEU A 33 4.55 -4.35 7.46
C LEU A 33 3.37 -5.26 7.78
N ASN A 34 2.99 -5.31 9.05
CA ASN A 34 1.83 -6.07 9.50
C ASN A 34 0.64 -5.14 9.76
N THR A 35 0.79 -4.18 10.66
CA THR A 35 -0.30 -3.26 11.01
C THR A 35 0.06 -1.82 10.68
N ILE A 36 -0.97 -0.96 10.70
CA ILE A 36 -0.76 0.47 10.43
C ILE A 36 0.08 1.15 11.51
N ASP A 37 0.22 0.50 12.67
CA ASP A 37 1.04 1.02 13.76
C ASP A 37 2.50 0.55 13.70
N ASP A 38 2.82 -0.34 12.78
CA ASP A 38 4.18 -0.82 12.60
C ASP A 38 5.07 0.28 12.04
N LYS A 39 6.38 0.06 12.17
CA LYS A 39 7.37 0.96 11.59
C LYS A 39 8.27 0.20 10.64
N TYR A 40 8.68 0.88 9.57
CA TYR A 40 9.65 0.37 8.62
C TYR A 40 10.88 1.27 8.72
N TYR A 41 11.88 0.83 9.46
CA TYR A 41 13.06 1.62 9.79
C TYR A 41 12.63 2.91 10.51
N TRP A 42 12.83 4.08 9.88
CA TRP A 42 12.49 5.38 10.47
C TRP A 42 11.08 5.84 10.12
N ASP A 43 10.43 5.18 9.15
CA ASP A 43 9.11 5.58 8.67
C ASP A 43 8.04 4.74 9.33
N ASP A 44 6.94 5.37 9.74
CA ASP A 44 5.80 4.61 10.23
C ASP A 44 4.97 4.06 9.06
N ALA A 45 4.19 3.02 9.33
CA ALA A 45 3.38 2.38 8.31
C ALA A 45 2.40 3.35 7.67
N LYS A 46 1.85 4.26 8.47
CA LYS A 46 0.90 5.26 7.96
C LYS A 46 1.54 6.13 6.88
N SER A 47 2.76 6.62 7.13
CA SER A 47 3.47 7.42 6.14
C SER A 47 3.77 6.63 4.88
N VAL A 48 4.22 5.39 5.02
CA VAL A 48 4.50 4.52 3.88
C VAL A 48 3.25 4.34 3.02
N VAL A 49 2.11 4.05 3.66
CA VAL A 49 0.84 3.86 2.95
C VAL A 49 0.43 5.14 2.22
N LEU A 50 0.55 6.30 2.86
CA LEU A 50 0.18 7.57 2.24
C LEU A 50 1.07 7.90 1.05
N TYR A 51 2.37 7.67 1.16
CA TYR A 51 3.29 7.87 0.03
C TYR A 51 2.98 6.90 -1.10
N PHE A 52 2.67 5.63 -0.78
CA PHE A 52 2.26 4.68 -1.81
C PHE A 52 1.04 5.20 -2.57
N LEU A 53 0.01 5.63 -1.83
CA LEU A 53 -1.22 6.13 -2.45
C LEU A 53 -0.97 7.34 -3.34
N ALA A 54 -0.06 8.23 -2.93
CA ALA A 54 0.28 9.41 -3.72
C ALA A 54 0.94 9.03 -5.05
N ASN A 55 1.56 7.86 -5.13
CA ASN A 55 2.27 7.40 -6.32
C ASN A 55 1.54 6.28 -7.07
N ALA A 56 0.30 5.99 -6.72
CA ALA A 56 -0.48 4.91 -7.31
C ALA A 56 -1.57 5.41 -8.27
N GLY A 57 -1.43 6.64 -8.75
CA GLY A 57 -2.46 7.26 -9.60
C GLY A 57 -2.72 6.55 -10.92
N THR A 58 -1.71 5.85 -11.46
CA THR A 58 -1.86 5.10 -12.70
C THR A 58 -2.48 3.72 -12.50
N TRP A 59 -2.57 3.26 -11.27
CA TRP A 59 -3.21 1.98 -10.95
C TRP A 59 -4.72 2.20 -10.86
N ARG A 60 -5.46 1.60 -11.78
CA ARG A 60 -6.90 1.82 -11.92
C ARG A 60 -7.65 0.50 -12.03
N GLY A 61 -8.97 0.60 -11.90
CA GLY A 61 -9.87 -0.55 -11.98
C GLY A 61 -10.56 -0.79 -10.65
N ASP A 62 -11.45 -1.77 -10.62
CA ASP A 62 -12.27 -2.05 -9.44
C ASP A 62 -11.43 -2.50 -8.25
N THR A 63 -10.45 -3.37 -8.50
CA THR A 63 -9.57 -3.85 -7.44
C THR A 63 -8.74 -2.70 -6.87
N ALA A 64 -8.19 -1.85 -7.75
CA ALA A 64 -7.40 -0.71 -7.31
C ALA A 64 -8.24 0.23 -6.45
N LYS A 65 -9.45 0.52 -6.89
CA LYS A 65 -10.34 1.43 -6.18
C LYS A 65 -10.67 0.90 -4.79
N ARG A 66 -10.97 -0.39 -4.69
CA ARG A 66 -11.32 -1.03 -3.42
C ARG A 66 -10.13 -1.02 -2.46
N ILE A 67 -8.95 -1.41 -2.95
CA ILE A 67 -7.75 -1.49 -2.11
C ILE A 67 -7.30 -0.10 -1.67
N LYS A 68 -7.36 0.88 -2.57
CA LYS A 68 -7.01 2.26 -2.21
C LYS A 68 -7.93 2.79 -1.11
N ALA A 69 -9.22 2.48 -1.19
CA ALA A 69 -10.16 2.88 -0.16
C ALA A 69 -9.84 2.22 1.17
N GLU A 70 -9.49 0.94 1.16
CA GLU A 70 -9.09 0.20 2.35
C GLU A 70 -7.86 0.83 3.00
N LEU A 71 -6.84 1.15 2.21
CA LEU A 71 -5.62 1.76 2.71
C LEU A 71 -5.87 3.15 3.28
N LYS A 72 -6.69 3.95 2.62
CA LYS A 72 -7.05 5.29 3.12
C LYS A 72 -7.75 5.20 4.47
N GLU A 73 -8.62 4.22 4.63
CA GLU A 73 -9.31 4.02 5.89
C GLU A 73 -8.34 3.64 7.00
N MET A 74 -7.38 2.78 6.70
CA MET A 74 -6.37 2.37 7.67
C MET A 74 -5.47 3.53 8.10
N ALA A 75 -5.21 4.46 7.19
CA ALA A 75 -4.27 5.56 7.41
C ALA A 75 -4.92 6.83 7.95
N LYS A 76 -6.17 6.77 8.31
CA LYS A 76 -6.86 7.92 8.91
C LYS A 76 -6.32 8.31 10.27
#